data_9fbe0ce1da802dd8aeb5454dcd75055b
#
_entry.id   9fbe0ce1da802dd8aeb5454dcd75055b
#
_cell.length_a   1.000
_cell.length_b   1.000
_cell.length_c   1.000
_cell.angle_alpha   90.00
_cell.angle_beta   90.00
_cell.angle_gamma   90.00
#
_symmetry.space_group_name_H-M   'P 1'
#
loop_
_entity.id
_entity.type
_entity.pdbx_description
1 polymer ?
#
loop_
_entity_poly.entity_id
_entity_poly.type
_entity_poly.pdbx_seq_one_letter_code
_entity_poly.pdbx_strand_id
1 'polypeptide(L)'
;MKKYIFFLFVIVLLVNCQNQNSVESFNYERDTPAWLKVQIDSMSTNQYYHGSQVYRYIWRNDFIYDIFIPVSSCVYCEVFNKDGAKITFTGDNMLQDYLNNRKDEILLWEWKD
;
A
#
# COMPACT_ATOMS: atom_id res chain seq x y z
N MET A 1 -7.06 40.81 -36.01
CA MET A 1 -7.95 40.37 -34.97
C MET A 1 -8.10 38.85 -34.89
N LYS A 2 -8.13 38.14 -36.00
CA LYS A 2 -8.25 36.68 -36.00
C LYS A 2 -7.02 35.95 -35.44
N LYS A 3 -5.85 36.56 -35.44
CA LYS A 3 -4.60 35.95 -34.95
C LYS A 3 -4.53 35.87 -33.39
N TYR A 4 -5.21 36.77 -32.70
CA TYR A 4 -5.17 36.83 -31.26
C TYR A 4 -6.11 35.80 -30.58
N ILE A 5 -7.20 35.48 -31.27
CA ILE A 5 -8.17 34.46 -30.77
C ILE A 5 -7.54 33.07 -30.83
N PHE A 6 -6.75 32.79 -31.84
CA PHE A 6 -6.07 31.51 -32.00
C PHE A 6 -4.99 31.29 -30.94
N PHE A 7 -4.30 32.36 -30.55
CA PHE A 7 -3.26 32.30 -29.53
C PHE A 7 -3.83 32.04 -28.14
N LEU A 8 -4.99 32.62 -27.84
CA LEU A 8 -5.67 32.40 -26.57
C LEU A 8 -6.18 30.94 -26.42
N PHE A 9 -6.60 30.34 -27.52
CA PHE A 9 -7.09 28.96 -27.53
C PHE A 9 -5.97 27.95 -27.27
N VAL A 10 -4.76 28.20 -27.77
CA VAL A 10 -3.59 27.33 -27.54
C VAL A 10 -3.14 27.39 -26.09
N ILE A 11 -3.23 28.52 -25.41
CA ILE A 11 -2.88 28.66 -23.99
C ILE A 11 -3.81 27.89 -23.10
N VAL A 12 -5.11 27.87 -23.40
CA VAL A 12 -6.13 27.12 -22.63
C VAL A 12 -5.90 25.61 -22.73
N LEU A 13 -5.46 25.12 -23.90
CA LEU A 13 -5.14 23.70 -24.08
C LEU A 13 -3.91 23.26 -23.28
N LEU A 14 -2.91 24.12 -23.11
CA LEU A 14 -1.71 23.82 -22.33
C LEU A 14 -2.00 23.73 -20.83
N VAL A 15 -2.91 24.55 -20.31
CA VAL A 15 -3.31 24.51 -18.90
C VAL A 15 -4.08 23.23 -18.56
N ASN A 16 -4.90 22.72 -19.47
CA ASN A 16 -5.66 21.47 -19.25
C ASN A 16 -4.76 20.23 -19.22
N CYS A 17 -3.62 20.23 -19.91
CA CYS A 17 -2.69 19.11 -19.89
C CYS A 17 -1.94 18.95 -18.56
N GLN A 18 -1.82 20.00 -17.76
CA GLN A 18 -1.10 19.95 -16.47
C GLN A 18 -1.92 19.31 -15.35
N ASN A 19 -3.23 19.27 -15.47
CA ASN A 19 -4.11 18.72 -14.44
C ASN A 19 -4.31 17.20 -14.56
N GLN A 20 -3.80 16.55 -15.59
CA GLN A 20 -4.01 15.12 -15.84
C GLN A 20 -2.94 14.23 -15.23
N ASN A 21 -1.87 14.78 -14.63
CA ASN A 21 -0.72 14.04 -14.16
C ASN A 21 -0.58 14.00 -12.62
N SER A 22 -1.63 14.35 -11.87
CA SER A 22 -1.58 14.24 -10.42
C SER A 22 -1.81 12.79 -10.00
N VAL A 23 -0.73 12.07 -9.70
CA VAL A 23 -0.80 10.75 -9.07
C VAL A 23 -1.09 10.96 -7.59
N GLU A 24 -2.24 10.46 -7.11
CA GLU A 24 -2.55 10.51 -5.69
C GLU A 24 -1.59 9.62 -4.91
N SER A 25 -0.90 10.21 -3.93
CA SER A 25 -0.06 9.44 -3.01
C SER A 25 -0.91 8.63 -2.03
N PHE A 26 -0.32 7.58 -1.46
CA PHE A 26 -0.97 6.74 -0.45
C PHE A 26 -1.41 7.60 0.76
N ASN A 27 -2.64 7.38 1.21
CA ASN A 27 -3.22 8.03 2.39
C ASN A 27 -3.70 6.95 3.36
N TYR A 28 -3.12 6.91 4.56
CA TYR A 28 -3.42 5.88 5.56
C TYR A 28 -4.91 5.83 5.90
N GLU A 29 -5.53 6.98 6.15
CA GLU A 29 -6.93 7.05 6.56
C GLU A 29 -7.90 6.59 5.47
N ARG A 30 -7.60 6.94 4.21
CA ARG A 30 -8.43 6.60 3.06
C ARG A 30 -8.18 5.18 2.56
N ASP A 31 -6.90 4.76 2.48
CA ASP A 31 -6.48 3.60 1.72
C ASP A 31 -6.25 2.35 2.57
N THR A 32 -6.20 2.48 3.89
CA THR A 32 -6.03 1.34 4.80
C THR A 32 -7.39 0.72 5.12
N PRO A 33 -7.56 -0.60 4.94
CA PRO A 33 -8.82 -1.26 5.29
C PRO A 33 -9.18 -1.10 6.77
N ALA A 34 -10.47 -1.02 7.07
CA ALA A 34 -10.95 -0.84 8.44
C ALA A 34 -10.48 -1.97 9.38
N TRP A 35 -10.51 -3.23 8.92
CA TRP A 35 -10.05 -4.38 9.71
C TRP A 35 -8.57 -4.23 10.10
N LEU A 36 -7.74 -3.69 9.19
CA LEU A 36 -6.31 -3.52 9.45
C LEU A 36 -6.06 -2.37 10.43
N LYS A 37 -6.82 -1.28 10.33
CA LYS A 37 -6.73 -0.18 11.30
C LYS A 37 -7.01 -0.65 12.73
N VAL A 38 -8.04 -1.48 12.91
CA VAL A 38 -8.36 -2.07 14.22
C VAL A 38 -7.19 -2.92 14.74
N GLN A 39 -6.59 -3.72 13.87
CA GLN A 39 -5.44 -4.55 14.24
C GLN A 39 -4.22 -3.69 14.60
N ILE A 40 -3.92 -2.67 13.83
CA ILE A 40 -2.82 -1.74 14.10
C ILE A 40 -3.03 -1.00 15.43
N ASP A 41 -4.25 -0.54 15.71
CA ASP A 41 -4.56 0.10 16.98
C ASP A 41 -4.31 -0.83 18.17
N SER A 42 -4.71 -2.09 18.05
CA SER A 42 -4.44 -3.12 19.06
C SER A 42 -2.94 -3.37 19.24
N MET A 43 -2.20 -3.46 18.14
CA MET A 43 -0.75 -3.67 18.16
C MET A 43 -0.02 -2.50 18.83
N SER A 44 -0.46 -1.27 18.58
CA SER A 44 0.20 -0.05 19.05
C SER A 44 0.18 0.09 20.59
N THR A 45 -0.66 -0.64 21.28
CA THR A 45 -0.78 -0.61 22.75
C THR A 45 -0.15 -1.81 23.44
N ASN A 46 0.48 -2.73 22.69
CA ASN A 46 1.03 -3.98 23.24
C ASN A 46 2.52 -4.08 22.92
N GLN A 47 3.36 -4.10 23.96
CA GLN A 47 4.82 -4.14 23.86
C GLN A 47 5.36 -5.36 23.09
N TYR A 48 4.60 -6.44 23.01
CA TYR A 48 4.95 -7.58 22.18
C TYR A 48 5.23 -7.17 20.73
N TYR A 49 4.53 -6.16 20.24
CA TYR A 49 4.64 -5.70 18.85
C TYR A 49 5.66 -4.57 18.66
N HIS A 50 6.49 -4.29 19.65
CA HIS A 50 7.52 -3.27 19.55
C HIS A 50 8.41 -3.48 18.32
N GLY A 51 8.58 -2.45 17.52
CA GLY A 51 9.36 -2.49 16.28
C GLY A 51 8.65 -3.12 15.08
N SER A 52 7.36 -3.49 15.22
CA SER A 52 6.59 -4.07 14.11
C SER A 52 6.37 -3.08 12.99
N GLN A 53 6.22 -3.60 11.78
CA GLN A 53 5.95 -2.84 10.57
C GLN A 53 4.83 -3.50 9.78
N VAL A 54 4.01 -2.68 9.12
CA VAL A 54 2.92 -3.15 8.27
C VAL A 54 3.14 -2.61 6.86
N TYR A 55 3.20 -3.51 5.91
CA TYR A 55 3.42 -3.20 4.50
C TYR A 55 2.21 -3.58 3.66
N ARG A 56 2.04 -2.87 2.53
CA ARG A 56 1.13 -3.25 1.46
C ARG A 56 1.95 -3.55 0.21
N TYR A 57 1.62 -4.65 -0.45
CA TYR A 57 2.15 -5.02 -1.75
C TYR A 57 1.01 -5.26 -2.73
N ILE A 58 1.33 -5.26 -4.02
CA ILE A 58 0.46 -5.81 -5.06
C ILE A 58 1.03 -7.16 -5.47
N TRP A 59 0.21 -8.20 -5.37
CA TRP A 59 0.54 -9.56 -5.79
C TRP A 59 -0.69 -10.21 -6.40
N ARG A 60 -0.53 -10.80 -7.59
CA ARG A 60 -1.64 -11.40 -8.36
C ARG A 60 -2.80 -10.42 -8.56
N ASN A 61 -2.46 -9.16 -8.89
CA ASN A 61 -3.40 -8.06 -9.13
C ASN A 61 -4.27 -7.64 -7.94
N ASP A 62 -3.91 -8.04 -6.71
CA ASP A 62 -4.62 -7.66 -5.50
C ASP A 62 -3.69 -7.05 -4.47
N PHE A 63 -4.24 -6.22 -3.59
CA PHE A 63 -3.53 -5.73 -2.44
C PHE A 63 -3.34 -6.84 -1.42
N ILE A 64 -2.11 -6.97 -0.93
CA ILE A 64 -1.71 -7.91 0.12
C ILE A 64 -1.07 -7.10 1.24
N TYR A 65 -1.41 -7.45 2.47
CA TYR A 65 -0.92 -6.76 3.67
C TYR A 65 -0.05 -7.72 4.48
N ASP A 66 1.17 -7.29 4.73
CA ASP A 66 2.20 -8.09 5.39
C ASP A 66 2.60 -7.41 6.69
N ILE A 67 2.41 -8.10 7.80
CA ILE A 67 2.77 -7.60 9.13
C ILE A 67 4.06 -8.28 9.59
N PHE A 68 5.11 -7.49 9.71
CA PHE A 68 6.38 -7.95 10.24
C PHE A 68 6.43 -7.69 11.75
N ILE A 69 6.65 -8.76 12.52
CA ILE A 69 6.76 -8.72 13.98
C ILE A 69 8.14 -9.21 14.37
N PRO A 70 9.04 -8.34 14.93
CA PRO A 70 10.43 -8.69 15.17
C PRO A 70 10.65 -9.90 16.09
N VAL A 71 9.78 -10.07 17.10
CA VAL A 71 9.90 -11.17 18.06
C VAL A 71 9.32 -12.48 17.55
N SER A 72 8.60 -12.47 16.42
CA SER A 72 8.03 -13.68 15.84
C SER A 72 9.09 -14.46 15.09
N SER A 73 9.13 -15.78 15.29
CA SER A 73 9.99 -16.68 14.52
C SER A 73 9.47 -16.97 13.11
N CYS A 74 8.23 -16.62 12.82
CA CYS A 74 7.61 -16.86 11.52
C CYS A 74 7.46 -15.54 10.76
N VAL A 75 8.30 -15.34 9.72
CA VAL A 75 8.37 -14.07 8.99
C VAL A 75 7.15 -13.81 8.12
N TYR A 76 6.56 -14.85 7.52
CA TYR A 76 5.44 -14.71 6.58
C TYR A 76 4.15 -15.36 7.09
N CYS A 77 3.97 -15.43 8.42
CA CYS A 77 2.76 -15.97 9.01
C CYS A 77 1.61 -14.95 9.11
N GLU A 78 1.92 -13.68 9.08
CA GLU A 78 0.95 -12.60 9.23
C GLU A 78 0.79 -11.84 7.90
N VAL A 79 0.37 -12.57 6.87
CA VAL A 79 0.09 -12.04 5.53
C VAL A 79 -1.40 -12.21 5.25
N PHE A 80 -2.06 -11.12 4.83
CA PHE A 80 -3.51 -11.08 4.68
C PHE A 80 -3.90 -10.54 3.31
N ASN A 81 -5.05 -11.00 2.80
CA ASN A 81 -5.64 -10.41 1.62
C ASN A 81 -6.41 -9.12 1.97
N LYS A 82 -6.98 -8.46 0.97
CA LYS A 82 -7.71 -7.19 1.16
C LYS A 82 -8.92 -7.29 2.08
N ASP A 83 -9.49 -8.48 2.24
CA ASP A 83 -10.66 -8.71 3.08
C ASP A 83 -10.30 -9.12 4.51
N GLY A 84 -9.02 -9.23 4.82
CA GLY A 84 -8.52 -9.59 6.14
C GLY A 84 -8.40 -11.09 6.36
N ALA A 85 -8.53 -11.91 5.32
CA ALA A 85 -8.29 -13.34 5.42
C ALA A 85 -6.79 -13.63 5.32
N LYS A 86 -6.30 -14.47 6.23
CA LYS A 86 -4.89 -14.86 6.27
C LYS A 86 -4.55 -15.71 5.05
N ILE A 87 -3.44 -15.40 4.40
CA ILE A 87 -2.89 -16.18 3.31
C ILE A 87 -1.97 -17.24 3.90
N THR A 88 -2.27 -18.50 3.61
CA THR A 88 -1.41 -19.62 3.99
C THR A 88 -0.61 -20.05 2.76
N PHE A 89 0.70 -19.91 2.84
CA PHE A 89 1.58 -20.33 1.75
C PHE A 89 1.74 -21.85 1.78
N THR A 90 1.25 -22.50 0.73
CA THR A 90 1.31 -23.95 0.58
C THR A 90 2.45 -24.34 -0.36
N GLY A 91 3.45 -25.03 0.19
CA GLY A 91 4.64 -25.42 -0.57
C GLY A 91 5.59 -24.25 -0.84
N ASP A 92 6.79 -24.57 -1.24
CA ASP A 92 7.85 -23.58 -1.45
C ASP A 92 7.58 -22.66 -2.66
N ASN A 93 6.87 -23.16 -3.66
CA ASN A 93 6.63 -22.41 -4.90
C ASN A 93 5.72 -21.20 -4.70
N MET A 94 4.70 -21.31 -3.85
CA MET A 94 3.77 -20.21 -3.60
C MET A 94 4.46 -19.05 -2.86
N LEU A 95 5.26 -19.36 -1.85
CA LEU A 95 6.01 -18.36 -1.12
C LEU A 95 7.05 -17.69 -2.02
N GLN A 96 7.76 -18.45 -2.84
CA GLN A 96 8.73 -17.90 -3.78
C GLN A 96 8.05 -17.00 -4.82
N ASP A 97 6.88 -17.38 -5.32
CA ASP A 97 6.09 -16.54 -6.22
C ASP A 97 5.74 -15.20 -5.55
N TYR A 98 5.27 -15.23 -4.31
CA TYR A 98 4.98 -14.04 -3.54
C TYR A 98 6.21 -13.13 -3.39
N LEU A 99 7.34 -13.69 -2.98
CA LEU A 99 8.57 -12.93 -2.74
C LEU A 99 9.16 -12.35 -4.03
N ASN A 100 9.06 -13.08 -5.15
CA ASN A 100 9.66 -12.67 -6.40
C ASN A 100 8.78 -11.75 -7.25
N ASN A 101 7.46 -11.82 -7.09
CA ASN A 101 6.52 -11.15 -7.98
C ASN A 101 5.64 -10.10 -7.29
N ARG A 102 5.73 -9.95 -5.98
CA ARG A 102 5.08 -8.83 -5.31
C ARG A 102 5.76 -7.52 -5.69
N LYS A 103 4.98 -6.45 -5.79
CA LYS A 103 5.47 -5.14 -6.23
C LYS A 103 4.77 -4.01 -5.49
N ASP A 104 5.21 -2.78 -5.73
CA ASP A 104 4.62 -1.55 -5.20
C ASP A 104 4.52 -1.56 -3.68
N GLU A 105 5.67 -1.83 -3.02
CA GLU A 105 5.78 -1.83 -1.57
C GLU A 105 5.46 -0.46 -0.98
N ILE A 106 4.56 -0.45 -0.01
CA ILE A 106 4.24 0.76 0.77
C ILE A 106 4.27 0.40 2.25
N LEU A 107 5.06 1.15 3.02
CA LEU A 107 5.03 1.07 4.48
C LEU A 107 3.80 1.83 4.98
N LEU A 108 2.82 1.12 5.54
CA LEU A 108 1.59 1.71 6.06
C LEU A 108 1.77 2.27 7.46
N TRP A 109 2.46 1.53 8.29
CA TRP A 109 2.63 1.84 9.70
C TRP A 109 3.88 1.16 10.24
N GLU A 110 4.54 1.81 11.18
CA GLU A 110 5.60 1.20 11.95
C GLU A 110 5.52 1.66 13.41
N TRP A 111 5.92 0.77 14.31
CA TRP A 111 6.05 1.14 15.72
C TRP A 111 7.18 2.14 15.89
N LYS A 112 6.87 3.31 16.48
CA LYS A 112 7.84 4.34 16.81
C LYS A 112 7.94 4.50 18.31
N ASP A 113 9.15 4.58 18.81
CA ASP A 113 9.45 4.86 20.21
C ASP A 113 9.26 6.34 20.54
#